data_f2fb489f4e130853ea9b25428ba82b13
#
_entry.id   f2fb489f4e130853ea9b25428ba82b13
#
_cell.length_a   1.000
_cell.length_b   1.000
_cell.length_c   1.000
_cell.angle_alpha   90.00
_cell.angle_beta   90.00
_cell.angle_gamma   90.00
#
_symmetry.space_group_name_H-M   'P 1'
#
loop_
_entity.id
_entity.type
_entity.pdbx_description
1 polymer ?
#
loop_
_entity_poly.entity_id
_entity_poly.type
_entity_poly.pdbx_seq_one_letter_code
_entity_poly.pdbx_strand_id
1 'polypeptide(L)'
;AHVFPGGALDKADQDLRVLRRVAGLSDAEASARLGVEAGGLAYWVAAVRECFEEAGILLAEGESGRPVDAARAAQLAPYRSMLHGGKLGFAEFLEKERLLLRAGDLAYFGHWITAPGRARRFDTRFFLALAPAGQAGSHDGSELVDSLWLRPQEAIERESRGEMELVFATRNTLADLARFARAKDALAHAREADVETNRACWALGADGAAALYRRRDPQYFEIHWSDPDETGQTSVALAPGAAKRLDPYVTRVVAPNPGMMTGPGTNTYLVGEGELAVIDPGPASDAHVAAVLAAGAGRIRWVLCTHTHMDHSPAAAAIKAATGAVLIGRPAPEQPGQDRGFVPERVLAHGDRLMLGGLTLRALHTPGHASNHLCYLLENTRMLFTGDHVMQGSTVVINPPDGDMRAYLASLEMLLGEDILILAPGHGYLIGEPHREARRLIRHRLARETKVLNALSRLAAPTLEELVATVYDDVPPRLHAVAARSLSAHLGKLAAEGRVRDAEGRYALVQSSATG
;
A
#
# COMPACT_ATOMS: atom_id res chain seq x y z
N ALA A 1 -28.57 2.40 -7.02
CA ALA A 1 -27.21 1.83 -6.92
C ALA A 1 -27.30 0.38 -6.43
N HIS A 2 -26.39 -0.48 -6.89
CA HIS A 2 -26.32 -1.88 -6.46
C HIS A 2 -25.39 -2.00 -5.26
N VAL A 3 -25.82 -2.80 -4.28
CA VAL A 3 -25.09 -3.09 -3.03
C VAL A 3 -25.17 -4.59 -2.73
N PHE A 4 -24.34 -5.07 -1.84
CA PHE A 4 -24.50 -6.40 -1.24
C PHE A 4 -25.60 -6.36 -0.18
N PRO A 5 -26.28 -7.50 0.11
CA PRO A 5 -27.21 -7.59 1.24
C PRO A 5 -26.55 -7.18 2.53
N GLY A 6 -27.23 -6.39 3.37
CA GLY A 6 -26.69 -6.00 4.65
C GLY A 6 -27.34 -4.76 5.26
N GLY A 7 -27.37 -4.72 6.58
CA GLY A 7 -27.97 -3.65 7.37
C GLY A 7 -27.15 -3.31 8.62
N ALA A 8 -27.80 -2.57 9.52
CA ALA A 8 -27.20 -2.19 10.77
C ALA A 8 -27.16 -3.34 11.78
N LEU A 9 -26.13 -3.35 12.62
CA LEU A 9 -26.10 -4.21 13.79
C LEU A 9 -27.28 -3.88 14.70
N ASP A 10 -28.16 -4.84 14.96
CA ASP A 10 -29.30 -4.70 15.87
C ASP A 10 -28.95 -5.22 17.28
N LYS A 11 -29.69 -4.72 18.28
CA LYS A 11 -29.61 -5.26 19.65
C LYS A 11 -30.00 -6.75 19.71
N ALA A 12 -30.89 -7.18 18.82
CA ALA A 12 -31.29 -8.58 18.71
C ALA A 12 -30.13 -9.49 18.25
N ASP A 13 -29.15 -8.98 17.50
CA ASP A 13 -27.97 -9.73 17.08
C ASP A 13 -27.04 -10.07 18.25
N GLN A 14 -27.17 -9.32 19.37
CA GLN A 14 -26.43 -9.53 20.63
C GLN A 14 -27.22 -10.34 21.67
N ASP A 15 -28.47 -10.78 21.35
CA ASP A 15 -29.27 -11.57 22.26
C ASP A 15 -28.59 -12.92 22.55
N LEU A 16 -28.39 -13.24 23.83
CA LEU A 16 -27.74 -14.48 24.27
C LEU A 16 -28.44 -15.74 23.73
N ARG A 17 -29.78 -15.67 23.47
CA ARG A 17 -30.51 -16.78 22.85
C ARG A 17 -30.06 -17.01 21.41
N VAL A 18 -29.75 -15.94 20.67
CA VAL A 18 -29.19 -16.01 19.30
C VAL A 18 -27.74 -16.48 19.36
N LEU A 19 -26.90 -15.85 20.18
CA LEU A 19 -25.47 -16.16 20.28
C LEU A 19 -25.21 -17.63 20.68
N ARG A 20 -26.07 -18.23 21.52
CA ARG A 20 -26.01 -19.67 21.86
C ARG A 20 -26.40 -20.59 20.71
N ARG A 21 -27.00 -20.04 19.64
CA ARG A 21 -27.38 -20.78 18.41
C ARG A 21 -26.42 -20.51 17.25
N VAL A 22 -25.18 -20.16 17.55
CA VAL A 22 -24.14 -19.98 16.54
C VAL A 22 -23.17 -21.16 16.61
N ALA A 23 -22.91 -21.75 15.43
CA ALA A 23 -21.97 -22.85 15.27
C ALA A 23 -20.69 -22.41 14.54
N GLY A 24 -19.56 -22.99 14.93
CA GLY A 24 -18.29 -22.88 14.22
C GLY A 24 -17.50 -21.60 14.45
N LEU A 25 -17.93 -20.72 15.37
CA LEU A 25 -17.20 -19.48 15.73
C LEU A 25 -17.59 -19.04 17.13
N SER A 26 -16.62 -18.71 17.97
CA SER A 26 -16.82 -18.10 19.30
C SER A 26 -16.77 -16.57 19.23
N ASP A 27 -17.31 -15.88 20.26
CA ASP A 27 -17.22 -14.41 20.33
C ASP A 27 -15.76 -13.92 20.46
N ALA A 28 -14.93 -14.64 21.19
CA ALA A 28 -13.51 -14.29 21.33
C ALA A 28 -12.77 -14.34 19.99
N GLU A 29 -13.00 -15.39 19.18
CA GLU A 29 -12.41 -15.52 17.85
C GLU A 29 -12.95 -14.46 16.87
N ALA A 30 -14.26 -14.20 16.90
CA ALA A 30 -14.90 -13.17 16.09
C ALA A 30 -14.36 -11.77 16.44
N SER A 31 -14.27 -11.47 17.74
CA SER A 31 -13.75 -10.19 18.24
C SER A 31 -12.28 -9.98 17.85
N ALA A 32 -11.45 -11.03 18.00
CA ALA A 32 -10.04 -10.98 17.59
C ALA A 32 -9.90 -10.70 16.09
N ARG A 33 -10.72 -11.33 15.24
CA ARG A 33 -10.70 -11.10 13.78
C ARG A 33 -11.12 -9.69 13.38
N LEU A 34 -12.04 -9.07 14.13
CA LEU A 34 -12.49 -7.70 13.88
C LEU A 34 -11.59 -6.64 14.52
N GLY A 35 -10.68 -7.02 15.42
CA GLY A 35 -9.89 -6.09 16.22
C GLY A 35 -10.74 -5.31 17.23
N VAL A 36 -11.81 -5.92 17.76
CA VAL A 36 -12.66 -5.33 18.81
C VAL A 36 -12.46 -6.09 20.13
N GLU A 37 -12.74 -5.42 21.25
CA GLU A 37 -12.52 -5.98 22.58
C GLU A 37 -13.46 -7.17 22.89
N ALA A 38 -14.74 -7.03 22.53
CA ALA A 38 -15.77 -8.07 22.71
C ALA A 38 -16.98 -7.78 21.80
N GLY A 39 -17.91 -8.76 21.71
CA GLY A 39 -19.16 -8.62 20.94
C GLY A 39 -19.00 -8.78 19.44
N GLY A 40 -17.85 -9.31 18.99
CA GLY A 40 -17.57 -9.51 17.58
C GLY A 40 -18.54 -10.48 16.90
N LEU A 41 -19.00 -11.51 17.60
CA LEU A 41 -19.89 -12.52 17.03
C LEU A 41 -21.21 -11.96 16.51
N ALA A 42 -21.70 -10.87 17.11
CA ALA A 42 -22.93 -10.20 16.68
C ALA A 42 -22.86 -9.70 15.21
N TYR A 43 -21.68 -9.35 14.69
CA TYR A 43 -21.51 -8.94 13.29
C TYR A 43 -21.72 -10.12 12.32
N TRP A 44 -21.30 -11.34 12.69
CA TRP A 44 -21.58 -12.54 11.90
C TRP A 44 -23.07 -12.90 11.94
N VAL A 45 -23.70 -12.74 13.11
CA VAL A 45 -25.15 -12.93 13.27
C VAL A 45 -25.90 -11.96 12.37
N ALA A 46 -25.58 -10.66 12.43
CA ALA A 46 -26.17 -9.64 11.57
C ALA A 46 -25.99 -9.98 10.07
N ALA A 47 -24.80 -10.38 9.66
CA ALA A 47 -24.54 -10.76 8.26
C ALA A 47 -25.42 -11.94 7.79
N VAL A 48 -25.64 -12.94 8.63
CA VAL A 48 -26.54 -14.07 8.29
C VAL A 48 -27.99 -13.63 8.29
N ARG A 49 -28.44 -12.84 9.27
CA ARG A 49 -29.81 -12.33 9.38
C ARG A 49 -30.19 -11.47 8.16
N GLU A 50 -29.38 -10.47 7.86
CA GLU A 50 -29.60 -9.55 6.73
C GLU A 50 -29.56 -10.31 5.38
N CYS A 51 -28.64 -11.25 5.22
CA CYS A 51 -28.58 -12.09 4.03
C CYS A 51 -29.86 -12.91 3.84
N PHE A 52 -30.46 -13.40 4.93
CA PHE A 52 -31.74 -14.10 4.87
C PHE A 52 -32.90 -13.14 4.60
N GLU A 53 -32.99 -12.03 5.32
CA GLU A 53 -34.08 -11.06 5.20
C GLU A 53 -34.13 -10.43 3.81
N GLU A 54 -32.99 -9.97 3.29
CA GLU A 54 -32.91 -9.25 2.02
C GLU A 54 -32.75 -10.17 0.78
N ALA A 55 -31.88 -11.18 0.87
CA ALA A 55 -31.55 -12.03 -0.27
C ALA A 55 -32.18 -13.44 -0.20
N GLY A 56 -32.82 -13.81 0.88
CA GLY A 56 -33.48 -15.14 1.04
C GLY A 56 -32.49 -16.30 1.16
N ILE A 57 -31.21 -16.04 1.41
CA ILE A 57 -30.17 -17.05 1.58
C ILE A 57 -29.89 -17.21 3.08
N LEU A 58 -30.15 -18.41 3.59
CA LEU A 58 -29.98 -18.71 5.00
C LEU A 58 -28.77 -19.63 5.25
N LEU A 59 -27.75 -19.08 5.87
CA LEU A 59 -26.55 -19.82 6.31
C LEU A 59 -26.78 -20.44 7.70
N ALA A 60 -27.57 -21.49 7.74
CA ALA A 60 -27.94 -22.19 8.96
C ALA A 60 -27.99 -23.71 8.75
N GLU A 61 -28.05 -24.44 9.85
CA GLU A 61 -28.28 -25.87 9.89
C GLU A 61 -29.36 -26.24 10.91
N GLY A 62 -30.00 -27.36 10.71
CA GLY A 62 -30.91 -27.93 11.71
C GLY A 62 -30.14 -28.63 12.86
N GLU A 63 -30.85 -29.08 13.90
CA GLU A 63 -30.28 -29.81 15.05
C GLU A 63 -29.52 -31.09 14.66
N SER A 64 -29.78 -31.65 13.49
CA SER A 64 -29.05 -32.79 12.94
C SER A 64 -27.69 -32.44 12.34
N GLY A 65 -27.28 -31.16 12.35
CA GLY A 65 -26.08 -30.66 11.69
C GLY A 65 -26.16 -30.61 10.16
N ARG A 66 -27.36 -30.82 9.58
CA ARG A 66 -27.56 -30.70 8.12
C ARG A 66 -27.79 -29.27 7.74
N PRO A 67 -27.06 -28.73 6.75
CA PRO A 67 -27.32 -27.38 6.22
C PRO A 67 -28.75 -27.25 5.72
N VAL A 68 -29.31 -26.05 5.84
CA VAL A 68 -30.61 -25.69 5.24
C VAL A 68 -30.49 -25.79 3.72
N ASP A 69 -31.18 -26.72 3.12
CA ASP A 69 -31.26 -26.92 1.66
C ASP A 69 -32.32 -25.99 1.02
N ALA A 70 -32.42 -26.04 -0.31
CA ALA A 70 -33.36 -25.23 -1.06
C ALA A 70 -34.82 -25.45 -0.64
N ALA A 71 -35.23 -26.69 -0.39
CA ALA A 71 -36.61 -27.03 -0.01
C ALA A 71 -36.95 -26.45 1.37
N ARG A 72 -36.02 -26.59 2.33
CA ARG A 72 -36.16 -26.00 3.66
C ARG A 72 -36.14 -24.48 3.62
N ALA A 73 -35.24 -23.85 2.84
CA ALA A 73 -35.20 -22.41 2.65
C ALA A 73 -36.50 -21.85 2.11
N ALA A 74 -37.12 -22.53 1.12
CA ALA A 74 -38.43 -22.16 0.59
C ALA A 74 -39.54 -22.21 1.66
N GLN A 75 -39.55 -23.21 2.55
CA GLN A 75 -40.49 -23.28 3.67
C GLN A 75 -40.27 -22.12 4.69
N LEU A 76 -39.05 -21.65 4.85
CA LEU A 76 -38.70 -20.57 5.76
C LEU A 76 -38.92 -19.18 5.13
N ALA A 77 -39.03 -19.05 3.82
CA ALA A 77 -39.19 -17.77 3.12
C ALA A 77 -40.29 -16.85 3.68
N PRO A 78 -41.49 -17.34 4.14
CA PRO A 78 -42.52 -16.49 4.72
C PRO A 78 -42.08 -15.74 5.99
N TYR A 79 -41.06 -16.24 6.70
CA TYR A 79 -40.53 -15.58 7.90
C TYR A 79 -39.79 -14.28 7.59
N ARG A 80 -39.25 -14.10 6.38
CA ARG A 80 -38.52 -12.90 5.96
C ARG A 80 -39.33 -11.62 6.24
N SER A 81 -40.55 -11.56 5.75
CA SER A 81 -41.44 -10.41 5.94
C SER A 81 -41.86 -10.21 7.42
N MET A 82 -41.91 -11.27 8.21
CA MET A 82 -42.24 -11.18 9.63
C MET A 82 -41.04 -10.63 10.45
N LEU A 83 -39.82 -11.06 10.12
CA LEU A 83 -38.58 -10.58 10.71
C LEU A 83 -38.34 -9.11 10.35
N HIS A 84 -38.34 -8.79 9.06
CA HIS A 84 -38.19 -7.42 8.55
C HIS A 84 -39.22 -6.46 9.14
N GLY A 85 -40.48 -6.88 9.26
CA GLY A 85 -41.57 -6.09 9.83
C GLY A 85 -41.60 -6.06 11.37
N GLY A 86 -40.61 -6.68 12.06
CA GLY A 86 -40.57 -6.74 13.53
C GLY A 86 -41.71 -7.53 14.19
N LYS A 87 -42.45 -8.32 13.41
CA LYS A 87 -43.57 -9.14 13.92
C LYS A 87 -43.13 -10.43 14.59
N LEU A 88 -41.88 -10.82 14.35
CA LEU A 88 -41.21 -11.99 14.91
C LEU A 88 -39.77 -11.60 15.25
N GLY A 89 -39.30 -11.94 16.45
CA GLY A 89 -37.90 -11.77 16.83
C GLY A 89 -37.00 -12.83 16.20
N PHE A 90 -35.77 -12.45 15.86
CA PHE A 90 -34.81 -13.40 15.24
C PHE A 90 -34.48 -14.59 16.15
N ALA A 91 -34.35 -14.36 17.48
CA ALA A 91 -34.19 -15.42 18.47
C ALA A 91 -35.37 -16.41 18.44
N GLU A 92 -36.60 -15.90 18.44
CA GLU A 92 -37.82 -16.71 18.40
C GLU A 92 -37.91 -17.54 17.12
N PHE A 93 -37.55 -16.94 15.97
CA PHE A 93 -37.46 -17.64 14.70
C PHE A 93 -36.51 -18.84 14.77
N LEU A 94 -35.28 -18.62 15.27
CA LEU A 94 -34.26 -19.68 15.38
C LEU A 94 -34.69 -20.78 16.35
N GLU A 95 -35.34 -20.42 17.46
CA GLU A 95 -35.85 -21.38 18.44
C GLU A 95 -37.00 -22.22 17.87
N LYS A 96 -37.98 -21.57 17.25
CA LYS A 96 -39.15 -22.22 16.67
C LYS A 96 -38.79 -23.21 15.55
N GLU A 97 -37.85 -22.81 14.69
CA GLU A 97 -37.43 -23.61 13.54
C GLU A 97 -36.22 -24.51 13.84
N ARG A 98 -35.74 -24.50 15.11
CA ARG A 98 -34.62 -25.31 15.63
C ARG A 98 -33.36 -25.17 14.79
N LEU A 99 -33.00 -23.92 14.50
CA LEU A 99 -31.87 -23.59 13.63
C LEU A 99 -30.63 -23.19 14.44
N LEU A 100 -29.45 -23.53 13.90
CA LEU A 100 -28.14 -23.05 14.33
C LEU A 100 -27.53 -22.26 13.17
N LEU A 101 -27.03 -21.06 13.44
CA LEU A 101 -26.36 -20.21 12.45
C LEU A 101 -24.95 -20.74 12.17
N ARG A 102 -24.58 -20.89 10.92
CA ARG A 102 -23.27 -21.38 10.48
C ARG A 102 -22.27 -20.23 10.31
N ALA A 103 -21.97 -19.52 11.40
CA ALA A 103 -21.05 -18.38 11.36
C ALA A 103 -19.62 -18.78 10.91
N GLY A 104 -19.19 -20.02 11.20
CA GLY A 104 -17.90 -20.52 10.72
C GLY A 104 -17.76 -20.65 9.19
N ASP A 105 -18.90 -20.59 8.45
CA ASP A 105 -18.87 -20.60 6.98
C ASP A 105 -18.57 -19.22 6.38
N LEU A 106 -18.70 -18.14 7.16
CA LEU A 106 -18.39 -16.79 6.73
C LEU A 106 -16.93 -16.43 7.04
N ALA A 107 -16.27 -15.77 6.12
CA ALA A 107 -14.97 -15.16 6.33
C ALA A 107 -15.05 -13.63 6.25
N TYR A 108 -14.43 -12.95 7.20
CA TYR A 108 -14.28 -11.50 7.18
C TYR A 108 -13.35 -11.11 6.03
N PHE A 109 -13.83 -10.24 5.12
CA PHE A 109 -13.14 -9.95 3.86
C PHE A 109 -12.77 -8.48 3.69
N GLY A 110 -13.56 -7.57 4.21
CA GLY A 110 -13.30 -6.15 4.02
C GLY A 110 -13.92 -5.26 5.08
N HIS A 111 -13.28 -4.14 5.34
CA HIS A 111 -13.74 -3.12 6.27
C HIS A 111 -13.70 -1.75 5.59
N TRP A 112 -14.84 -1.07 5.53
CA TRP A 112 -14.99 0.21 4.87
C TRP A 112 -15.64 1.24 5.80
N ILE A 113 -14.97 2.38 5.97
CA ILE A 113 -15.52 3.54 6.65
C ILE A 113 -15.81 4.61 5.62
N THR A 114 -17.05 5.10 5.58
CA THR A 114 -17.47 6.17 4.66
C THR A 114 -16.62 7.42 4.87
N ALA A 115 -16.16 8.02 3.78
CA ALA A 115 -15.41 9.27 3.80
C ALA A 115 -16.17 10.40 4.51
N PRO A 116 -15.47 11.39 5.09
CA PRO A 116 -16.09 12.59 5.65
C PRO A 116 -16.93 13.37 4.63
N GLY A 117 -17.79 14.30 5.11
CA GLY A 117 -18.62 15.15 4.25
C GLY A 117 -19.92 14.51 3.74
N ARG A 118 -20.24 13.28 4.13
CA ARG A 118 -21.54 12.64 3.87
C ARG A 118 -22.48 12.81 5.04
N ALA A 119 -23.78 13.03 4.77
CA ALA A 119 -24.81 13.18 5.79
C ALA A 119 -24.98 11.93 6.68
N ARG A 120 -24.74 10.74 6.09
CA ARG A 120 -24.63 9.48 6.81
C ARG A 120 -23.28 8.84 6.50
N ARG A 121 -22.62 8.36 7.54
CA ARG A 121 -21.37 7.60 7.43
C ARG A 121 -21.60 6.21 7.99
N PHE A 122 -21.07 5.21 7.30
CA PHE A 122 -21.18 3.81 7.66
C PHE A 122 -19.80 3.28 8.01
N ASP A 123 -19.76 2.44 9.02
CA ASP A 123 -18.65 1.57 9.38
C ASP A 123 -19.08 0.14 9.01
N THR A 124 -18.70 -0.31 7.81
CA THR A 124 -19.27 -1.52 7.20
C THR A 124 -18.22 -2.63 7.11
N ARG A 125 -18.57 -3.78 7.63
CA ARG A 125 -17.77 -4.99 7.54
C ARG A 125 -18.37 -5.93 6.51
N PHE A 126 -17.56 -6.38 5.56
CA PHE A 126 -17.96 -7.29 4.49
C PHE A 126 -17.51 -8.70 4.79
N PHE A 127 -18.40 -9.64 4.59
CA PHE A 127 -18.17 -11.06 4.79
C PHE A 127 -18.34 -11.82 3.48
N LEU A 128 -17.59 -12.90 3.31
CA LEU A 128 -17.73 -13.86 2.22
C LEU A 128 -18.27 -15.19 2.74
N ALA A 129 -19.21 -15.76 2.01
CA ALA A 129 -19.67 -17.13 2.21
C ALA A 129 -19.94 -17.79 0.86
N LEU A 130 -19.87 -19.12 0.83
CA LEU A 130 -20.42 -19.87 -0.31
C LEU A 130 -21.92 -20.03 -0.10
N ALA A 131 -22.73 -19.66 -1.10
CA ALA A 131 -24.15 -19.90 -1.03
C ALA A 131 -24.43 -21.41 -0.91
N PRO A 132 -25.33 -21.82 -0.01
CA PRO A 132 -25.71 -23.22 0.09
C PRO A 132 -26.30 -23.74 -1.24
N ALA A 133 -25.98 -24.99 -1.56
CA ALA A 133 -26.40 -25.59 -2.82
C ALA A 133 -27.93 -25.55 -3.00
N GLY A 134 -28.36 -25.00 -4.13
CA GLY A 134 -29.78 -24.91 -4.51
C GLY A 134 -30.55 -23.73 -3.91
N GLN A 135 -29.98 -22.93 -3.00
CA GLN A 135 -30.59 -21.67 -2.59
C GLN A 135 -30.30 -20.61 -3.67
N ALA A 136 -31.28 -20.24 -4.47
CA ALA A 136 -31.09 -19.31 -5.59
C ALA A 136 -30.97 -17.84 -5.17
N GLY A 137 -31.50 -17.50 -4.01
CA GLY A 137 -31.65 -16.14 -3.56
C GLY A 137 -32.77 -15.38 -4.30
N SER A 138 -33.39 -14.44 -3.63
CA SER A 138 -34.37 -13.52 -4.21
C SER A 138 -34.46 -12.27 -3.35
N HIS A 139 -34.58 -11.10 -3.97
CA HIS A 139 -34.81 -9.87 -3.26
C HIS A 139 -36.12 -9.94 -2.43
N ASP A 140 -36.20 -9.07 -1.42
CA ASP A 140 -37.35 -9.02 -0.50
C ASP A 140 -38.56 -8.25 -1.11
N GLY A 141 -38.30 -7.39 -2.11
CA GLY A 141 -39.29 -6.55 -2.79
C GLY A 141 -39.66 -5.28 -2.02
N SER A 142 -39.01 -5.01 -0.90
CA SER A 142 -39.23 -3.81 -0.05
C SER A 142 -38.01 -2.89 -0.03
N GLU A 143 -36.88 -3.36 0.45
CA GLU A 143 -35.61 -2.63 0.46
C GLU A 143 -34.82 -2.88 -0.83
N LEU A 144 -34.80 -4.14 -1.31
CA LEU A 144 -34.20 -4.54 -2.56
C LEU A 144 -35.28 -4.80 -3.62
N VAL A 145 -35.17 -4.14 -4.75
CA VAL A 145 -36.13 -4.23 -5.86
C VAL A 145 -35.68 -5.17 -6.98
N ASP A 146 -34.42 -5.58 -6.97
CA ASP A 146 -33.84 -6.50 -7.94
C ASP A 146 -32.65 -7.26 -7.31
N SER A 147 -32.32 -8.43 -7.83
CA SER A 147 -31.18 -9.22 -7.42
C SER A 147 -30.49 -9.89 -8.60
N LEU A 148 -29.18 -9.83 -8.66
CA LEU A 148 -28.38 -10.35 -9.76
C LEU A 148 -27.24 -11.22 -9.24
N TRP A 149 -27.04 -12.39 -9.87
CA TRP A 149 -25.85 -13.20 -9.71
C TRP A 149 -24.87 -12.87 -10.83
N LEU A 150 -23.77 -12.22 -10.51
CA LEU A 150 -22.76 -11.79 -11.47
C LEU A 150 -21.37 -12.25 -11.05
N ARG A 151 -20.50 -12.44 -12.01
CA ARG A 151 -19.06 -12.49 -11.74
C ARG A 151 -18.59 -11.08 -11.34
N PRO A 152 -17.67 -10.95 -10.37
CA PRO A 152 -17.18 -9.63 -9.94
C PRO A 152 -16.69 -8.77 -11.10
N GLN A 153 -15.92 -9.35 -12.03
CA GLN A 153 -15.41 -8.66 -13.21
C GLN A 153 -16.56 -8.17 -14.13
N GLU A 154 -17.61 -8.96 -14.33
CA GLU A 154 -18.76 -8.58 -15.15
C GLU A 154 -19.52 -7.38 -14.56
N ALA A 155 -19.66 -7.31 -13.24
CA ALA A 155 -20.30 -6.17 -12.58
C ALA A 155 -19.51 -4.87 -12.83
N ILE A 156 -18.17 -4.92 -12.74
CA ILE A 156 -17.29 -3.79 -13.03
C ILE A 156 -17.39 -3.35 -14.50
N GLU A 157 -17.46 -4.31 -15.42
CA GLU A 157 -17.61 -4.02 -16.85
C GLU A 157 -18.97 -3.40 -17.18
N ARG A 158 -20.06 -3.86 -16.55
CA ARG A 158 -21.38 -3.24 -16.69
C ARG A 158 -21.41 -1.81 -16.14
N GLU A 159 -20.77 -1.57 -15.00
CA GLU A 159 -20.61 -0.20 -14.46
C GLU A 159 -19.87 0.69 -15.46
N SER A 160 -18.75 0.22 -16.03
CA SER A 160 -17.95 1.00 -16.99
C SER A 160 -18.71 1.37 -18.27
N ARG A 161 -19.73 0.56 -18.63
CA ARG A 161 -20.65 0.84 -19.76
C ARG A 161 -21.87 1.67 -19.37
N GLY A 162 -21.98 2.06 -18.07
CA GLY A 162 -23.15 2.79 -17.57
C GLY A 162 -24.44 1.96 -17.43
N GLU A 163 -24.34 0.62 -17.49
CA GLU A 163 -25.47 -0.31 -17.37
C GLU A 163 -25.81 -0.62 -15.89
N MET A 164 -24.92 -0.27 -14.98
CA MET A 164 -25.02 -0.53 -13.55
C MET A 164 -24.39 0.62 -12.77
N GLU A 165 -24.96 0.97 -11.62
CA GLU A 165 -24.39 1.91 -10.68
C GLU A 165 -23.95 1.16 -9.41
N LEU A 166 -22.66 1.26 -9.07
CA LEU A 166 -22.08 0.66 -7.86
C LEU A 166 -21.65 1.73 -6.87
N VAL A 167 -21.98 1.57 -5.60
CA VAL A 167 -21.40 2.44 -4.56
C VAL A 167 -19.90 2.14 -4.39
N PHE A 168 -19.14 3.13 -3.98
CA PHE A 168 -17.67 3.07 -3.94
C PHE A 168 -17.12 1.83 -3.22
N ALA A 169 -17.65 1.49 -2.03
CA ALA A 169 -17.21 0.32 -1.28
C ALA A 169 -17.53 -0.99 -2.00
N THR A 170 -18.73 -1.13 -2.57
CA THR A 170 -19.16 -2.31 -3.35
C THR A 170 -18.28 -2.50 -4.58
N ARG A 171 -18.05 -1.43 -5.36
CA ARG A 171 -17.19 -1.47 -6.55
C ARG A 171 -15.77 -1.94 -6.21
N ASN A 172 -15.19 -1.41 -5.16
CA ASN A 172 -13.83 -1.78 -4.77
C ASN A 172 -13.75 -3.19 -4.18
N THR A 173 -14.76 -3.63 -3.43
CA THR A 173 -14.87 -5.01 -2.94
C THR A 173 -14.99 -5.99 -4.12
N LEU A 174 -15.78 -5.67 -5.15
CA LEU A 174 -15.86 -6.46 -6.39
C LEU A 174 -14.51 -6.51 -7.13
N ALA A 175 -13.77 -5.39 -7.19
CA ALA A 175 -12.44 -5.35 -7.80
C ALA A 175 -11.43 -6.25 -7.05
N ASP A 176 -11.52 -6.30 -5.72
CA ASP A 176 -10.69 -7.20 -4.93
C ASP A 176 -11.08 -8.67 -5.13
N LEU A 177 -12.37 -8.97 -5.28
CA LEU A 177 -12.87 -10.31 -5.57
C LEU A 177 -12.53 -10.78 -7.00
N ALA A 178 -12.49 -9.88 -7.98
CA ALA A 178 -12.17 -10.19 -9.38
C ALA A 178 -10.74 -10.77 -9.56
N ARG A 179 -9.87 -10.63 -8.57
CA ARG A 179 -8.52 -11.21 -8.56
C ARG A 179 -8.51 -12.74 -8.43
N PHE A 180 -9.60 -13.34 -7.99
CA PHE A 180 -9.72 -14.78 -7.77
C PHE A 180 -10.49 -15.45 -8.88
N ALA A 181 -9.92 -16.51 -9.45
CA ALA A 181 -10.60 -17.30 -10.50
C ALA A 181 -11.81 -18.08 -9.97
N ARG A 182 -11.81 -18.45 -8.68
CA ARG A 182 -12.86 -19.26 -8.05
C ARG A 182 -13.24 -18.68 -6.69
N ALA A 183 -14.54 -18.77 -6.35
CA ALA A 183 -15.07 -18.31 -5.07
C ALA A 183 -14.40 -19.00 -3.86
N LYS A 184 -14.04 -20.29 -3.98
CA LYS A 184 -13.33 -21.04 -2.92
C LYS A 184 -11.96 -20.46 -2.62
N ASP A 185 -11.25 -19.96 -3.65
CA ASP A 185 -9.91 -19.36 -3.47
C ASP A 185 -10.02 -18.00 -2.76
N ALA A 186 -11.05 -17.21 -3.09
CA ALA A 186 -11.35 -15.96 -2.39
C ALA A 186 -11.69 -16.21 -0.91
N LEU A 187 -12.52 -17.22 -0.63
CA LEU A 187 -12.89 -17.58 0.74
C LEU A 187 -11.69 -18.08 1.55
N ALA A 188 -10.83 -18.93 0.96
CA ALA A 188 -9.61 -19.41 1.60
C ALA A 188 -8.67 -18.24 1.93
N HIS A 189 -8.46 -17.32 0.99
CA HIS A 189 -7.68 -16.10 1.21
C HIS A 189 -8.24 -15.24 2.35
N ALA A 190 -9.58 -15.03 2.36
CA ALA A 190 -10.23 -14.20 3.39
C ALA A 190 -10.11 -14.78 4.81
N ARG A 191 -9.96 -16.10 4.96
CA ARG A 191 -9.77 -16.75 6.26
C ARG A 191 -8.39 -16.54 6.86
N GLU A 192 -7.40 -16.28 6.03
CA GLU A 192 -5.97 -16.15 6.41
C GLU A 192 -5.50 -14.68 6.39
N ALA A 193 -6.15 -13.83 5.59
CA ALA A 193 -5.73 -12.45 5.41
C ALA A 193 -6.13 -11.55 6.59
N ASP A 194 -5.23 -10.65 6.97
CA ASP A 194 -5.55 -9.53 7.84
C ASP A 194 -6.37 -8.50 7.03
N VAL A 195 -7.53 -8.14 7.56
CA VAL A 195 -8.42 -7.14 6.93
C VAL A 195 -8.03 -5.76 7.39
N GLU A 196 -7.52 -4.97 6.46
CA GLU A 196 -7.23 -3.56 6.71
C GLU A 196 -8.49 -2.69 6.59
N THR A 197 -8.61 -1.72 7.49
CA THR A 197 -9.68 -0.72 7.41
C THR A 197 -9.44 0.22 6.24
N ASN A 198 -10.36 0.26 5.30
CA ASN A 198 -10.39 1.21 4.19
C ASN A 198 -11.21 2.45 4.60
N ARG A 199 -10.52 3.50 5.04
CA ARG A 199 -11.12 4.81 5.28
C ARG A 199 -10.87 5.66 4.05
N ALA A 200 -11.85 5.73 3.14
CA ALA A 200 -11.72 6.55 1.94
C ALA A 200 -11.62 8.05 2.31
N CYS A 201 -10.85 8.80 1.54
CA CYS A 201 -10.70 10.25 1.70
C CYS A 201 -10.95 10.98 0.37
N TRP A 202 -11.42 12.24 0.46
CA TRP A 202 -11.60 13.11 -0.69
C TRP A 202 -10.32 13.87 -1.00
N ALA A 203 -10.05 14.08 -2.29
CA ALA A 203 -9.05 15.03 -2.76
C ALA A 203 -9.37 15.47 -4.18
N LEU A 204 -8.72 16.53 -4.65
CA LEU A 204 -8.82 17.02 -6.03
C LEU A 204 -7.85 16.25 -6.92
N GLY A 205 -8.36 15.65 -7.99
CA GLY A 205 -7.58 15.01 -9.03
C GLY A 205 -6.68 15.99 -9.79
N ALA A 206 -5.89 15.48 -10.73
CA ALA A 206 -5.04 16.32 -11.58
C ALA A 206 -5.85 17.27 -12.48
N ASP A 207 -7.08 16.93 -12.78
CA ASP A 207 -8.07 17.72 -13.51
C ASP A 207 -8.83 18.73 -12.62
N GLY A 208 -8.55 18.75 -11.32
CA GLY A 208 -9.25 19.56 -10.33
C GLY A 208 -10.60 19.00 -9.88
N ALA A 209 -11.05 17.87 -10.41
CA ALA A 209 -12.29 17.23 -9.97
C ALA A 209 -12.10 16.51 -8.63
N ALA A 210 -13.12 16.59 -7.76
CA ALA A 210 -13.10 15.85 -6.49
C ALA A 210 -13.26 14.36 -6.75
N ALA A 211 -12.39 13.55 -6.14
CA ALA A 211 -12.40 12.10 -6.24
C ALA A 211 -12.16 11.45 -4.87
N LEU A 212 -12.62 10.21 -4.73
CA LEU A 212 -12.36 9.38 -3.56
C LEU A 212 -11.12 8.53 -3.76
N TYR A 213 -10.26 8.53 -2.74
CA TYR A 213 -9.04 7.73 -2.68
C TYR A 213 -9.10 6.75 -1.54
N ARG A 214 -8.60 5.55 -1.78
CA ARG A 214 -8.54 4.45 -0.81
C ARG A 214 -7.10 4.17 -0.39
N ARG A 215 -6.92 3.42 0.70
CA ARG A 215 -5.60 3.12 1.26
C ARG A 215 -4.59 2.54 0.25
N ARG A 216 -5.06 1.80 -0.77
CA ARG A 216 -4.18 1.21 -1.81
C ARG A 216 -3.81 2.18 -2.92
N ASP A 217 -4.46 3.34 -3.00
CA ASP A 217 -4.15 4.33 -4.02
C ASP A 217 -2.86 5.07 -3.64
N PRO A 218 -1.95 5.31 -4.59
CA PRO A 218 -0.64 5.89 -4.32
C PRO A 218 -0.68 7.23 -3.57
N GLN A 219 -1.76 7.99 -3.74
CA GLN A 219 -1.97 9.32 -3.19
C GLN A 219 -2.44 9.31 -1.73
N TYR A 220 -2.95 8.19 -1.23
CA TYR A 220 -3.70 8.10 0.01
C TYR A 220 -2.99 8.71 1.23
N PHE A 221 -1.74 8.32 1.46
CA PHE A 221 -0.99 8.79 2.62
C PHE A 221 -0.61 10.28 2.51
N GLU A 222 -0.33 10.75 1.28
CA GLU A 222 -0.08 12.16 1.06
C GLU A 222 -1.33 13.02 1.28
N ILE A 223 -2.51 12.54 0.90
CA ILE A 223 -3.78 13.22 1.16
C ILE A 223 -3.96 13.42 2.66
N HIS A 224 -3.87 12.33 3.44
CA HIS A 224 -4.03 12.41 4.90
C HIS A 224 -2.97 13.29 5.58
N TRP A 225 -1.74 13.34 5.03
CA TRP A 225 -0.68 14.19 5.56
C TRP A 225 -0.91 15.66 5.25
N SER A 226 -1.32 16.00 4.02
CA SER A 226 -1.48 17.37 3.55
C SER A 226 -2.87 17.97 3.82
N ASP A 227 -3.83 17.15 4.24
CA ASP A 227 -5.21 17.55 4.59
C ASP A 227 -5.66 16.83 5.87
N PRO A 228 -5.01 17.12 7.02
CA PRO A 228 -5.31 16.45 8.29
C PRO A 228 -6.74 16.72 8.80
N ASP A 229 -7.36 17.85 8.39
CA ASP A 229 -8.72 18.22 8.73
C ASP A 229 -9.77 17.57 7.80
N GLU A 230 -9.32 16.74 6.84
CA GLU A 230 -10.17 15.99 5.90
C GLU A 230 -11.14 16.90 5.11
N THR A 231 -10.68 18.08 4.70
CA THR A 231 -11.49 19.07 3.95
C THR A 231 -11.78 18.61 2.52
N GLY A 232 -10.96 17.72 1.96
CA GLY A 232 -11.04 17.25 0.59
C GLY A 232 -10.54 18.26 -0.45
N GLN A 233 -9.88 19.35 -0.02
CA GLN A 233 -9.40 20.43 -0.90
C GLN A 233 -7.95 20.27 -1.34
N THR A 234 -7.21 19.28 -0.79
CA THR A 234 -5.84 19.03 -1.22
C THR A 234 -5.81 18.46 -2.66
N SER A 235 -4.90 18.97 -3.51
CA SER A 235 -4.70 18.43 -4.85
C SER A 235 -3.69 17.28 -4.84
N VAL A 236 -3.96 16.24 -5.61
CA VAL A 236 -3.00 15.12 -5.82
C VAL A 236 -2.17 15.31 -7.09
N ALA A 237 -2.26 16.44 -7.79
CA ALA A 237 -1.47 16.69 -8.97
C ALA A 237 0.04 16.71 -8.66
N LEU A 238 0.83 15.96 -9.42
CA LEU A 238 2.29 16.02 -9.46
C LEU A 238 2.71 16.83 -10.69
N ALA A 239 2.28 18.12 -10.72
CA ALA A 239 2.53 19.00 -11.84
C ALA A 239 3.95 19.59 -11.78
N PRO A 240 4.79 19.43 -12.83
CA PRO A 240 6.12 20.01 -12.87
C PRO A 240 6.10 21.53 -12.64
N GLY A 241 7.00 22.02 -11.80
CA GLY A 241 7.15 23.43 -11.45
C GLY A 241 6.11 23.98 -10.48
N ALA A 242 5.02 23.26 -10.19
CA ALA A 242 4.04 23.68 -9.20
C ALA A 242 4.54 23.39 -7.77
N ALA A 243 4.52 24.42 -6.92
CA ALA A 243 4.84 24.27 -5.52
C ALA A 243 3.61 23.76 -4.75
N LYS A 244 3.73 22.58 -4.12
CA LYS A 244 2.71 22.02 -3.23
C LYS A 244 3.19 22.02 -1.79
N ARG A 245 2.45 22.69 -0.91
CA ARG A 245 2.69 22.61 0.53
C ARG A 245 2.16 21.27 1.05
N LEU A 246 3.04 20.48 1.68
CA LEU A 246 2.72 19.17 2.23
C LEU A 246 2.34 19.27 3.72
N ASP A 247 3.04 20.13 4.46
CA ASP A 247 2.76 20.48 5.86
C ASP A 247 3.30 21.90 6.17
N PRO A 248 3.20 22.42 7.41
CA PRO A 248 3.68 23.76 7.73
C PRO A 248 5.16 24.02 7.39
N TYR A 249 5.97 22.99 7.31
CA TYR A 249 7.43 23.08 7.19
C TYR A 249 7.97 22.59 5.86
N VAL A 250 7.16 21.90 5.05
CA VAL A 250 7.63 21.21 3.84
C VAL A 250 6.80 21.60 2.62
N THR A 251 7.48 22.11 1.59
CA THR A 251 6.91 22.35 0.26
C THR A 251 7.64 21.50 -0.77
N ARG A 252 6.91 20.83 -1.65
CA ARG A 252 7.47 20.07 -2.77
C ARG A 252 7.32 20.80 -4.08
N VAL A 253 8.36 20.75 -4.92
CA VAL A 253 8.33 21.16 -6.33
C VAL A 253 8.80 19.98 -7.18
N VAL A 254 7.98 19.54 -8.13
CA VAL A 254 8.31 18.41 -9.02
C VAL A 254 9.08 18.92 -10.22
N ALA A 255 10.20 18.26 -10.57
CA ALA A 255 11.01 18.61 -11.73
C ALA A 255 10.38 18.08 -13.05
N PRO A 256 10.61 18.77 -14.20
CA PRO A 256 10.05 18.39 -15.50
C PRO A 256 10.86 17.29 -16.21
N ASN A 257 11.18 16.21 -15.50
CA ASN A 257 11.96 15.07 -16.00
C ASN A 257 11.21 13.74 -15.86
N PRO A 258 9.93 13.63 -16.31
CA PRO A 258 9.19 12.39 -16.20
C PRO A 258 9.85 11.27 -17.02
N GLY A 259 9.88 10.05 -16.47
CA GLY A 259 10.51 8.92 -17.13
C GLY A 259 10.32 7.60 -16.42
N MET A 260 10.84 6.54 -17.02
CA MET A 260 10.74 5.20 -16.43
C MET A 260 11.43 5.09 -15.07
N MET A 261 12.52 5.83 -14.86
CA MET A 261 13.28 5.83 -13.60
C MET A 261 12.80 6.89 -12.62
N THR A 262 12.27 8.00 -13.13
CA THR A 262 11.88 9.18 -12.34
C THR A 262 10.37 9.31 -12.15
N GLY A 263 9.58 8.39 -12.72
CA GLY A 263 8.12 8.45 -12.63
C GLY A 263 7.57 9.79 -13.14
N PRO A 264 6.84 10.56 -12.32
CA PRO A 264 6.30 11.87 -12.68
C PRO A 264 7.36 12.98 -12.74
N GLY A 265 8.55 12.74 -12.20
CA GLY A 265 9.66 13.65 -12.08
C GLY A 265 10.31 13.59 -10.70
N THR A 266 11.45 14.24 -10.54
CA THR A 266 12.16 14.32 -9.26
C THR A 266 11.47 15.30 -8.31
N ASN A 267 11.30 14.90 -7.07
CA ASN A 267 10.79 15.73 -6.01
C ASN A 267 11.91 16.56 -5.38
N THR A 268 11.84 17.87 -5.53
CA THR A 268 12.65 18.82 -4.76
C THR A 268 11.83 19.29 -3.57
N TYR A 269 12.39 19.20 -2.36
CA TYR A 269 11.72 19.62 -1.13
C TYR A 269 12.37 20.89 -0.56
N LEU A 270 11.54 21.88 -0.22
CA LEU A 270 11.94 23.06 0.54
C LEU A 270 11.47 22.85 1.98
N VAL A 271 12.42 22.86 2.92
CA VAL A 271 12.19 22.53 4.34
C VAL A 271 12.59 23.70 5.22
N GLY A 272 11.70 24.14 6.08
CA GLY A 272 11.94 25.23 7.04
C GLY A 272 10.75 26.16 7.22
N GLU A 273 10.85 27.10 8.16
CA GLU A 273 9.85 28.18 8.38
C GLU A 273 10.35 29.52 7.85
N GLY A 274 11.43 30.03 8.43
CA GLY A 274 12.07 31.30 8.07
C GLY A 274 13.10 31.10 6.98
N GLU A 275 14.21 30.48 7.31
CA GLU A 275 15.24 30.06 6.37
C GLU A 275 14.96 28.65 5.88
N LEU A 276 15.28 28.38 4.61
CA LEU A 276 14.93 27.14 3.95
C LEU A 276 16.16 26.34 3.52
N ALA A 277 16.06 25.02 3.72
CA ALA A 277 16.91 24.05 3.07
C ALA A 277 16.18 23.46 1.85
N VAL A 278 16.87 23.34 0.73
CA VAL A 278 16.44 22.60 -0.45
C VAL A 278 17.04 21.20 -0.36
N ILE A 279 16.23 20.16 -0.43
CA ILE A 279 16.68 18.76 -0.51
C ILE A 279 16.41 18.27 -1.92
N ASP A 280 17.43 17.69 -2.55
CA ASP A 280 17.45 17.23 -3.94
C ASP A 280 17.01 18.33 -4.91
N PRO A 281 17.91 19.26 -5.25
CA PRO A 281 17.61 20.41 -6.14
C PRO A 281 17.15 20.01 -7.54
N GLY A 282 17.32 18.74 -7.92
CA GLY A 282 16.85 18.20 -9.19
C GLY A 282 17.83 18.32 -10.36
N PRO A 283 17.37 18.00 -11.58
CA PRO A 283 18.18 18.09 -12.79
C PRO A 283 18.49 19.56 -13.16
N ALA A 284 19.53 19.77 -13.97
CA ALA A 284 19.91 21.07 -14.50
C ALA A 284 18.87 21.57 -15.53
N SER A 285 17.73 22.06 -15.04
CA SER A 285 16.64 22.63 -15.82
C SER A 285 16.36 24.05 -15.35
N ASP A 286 16.50 25.03 -16.23
CA ASP A 286 16.25 26.44 -15.91
C ASP A 286 14.84 26.66 -15.39
N ALA A 287 13.85 25.99 -15.97
CA ALA A 287 12.45 26.08 -15.53
C ALA A 287 12.26 25.53 -14.12
N HIS A 288 12.96 24.43 -13.78
CA HIS A 288 12.90 23.86 -12.44
C HIS A 288 13.61 24.74 -11.41
N VAL A 289 14.81 25.21 -11.74
CA VAL A 289 15.56 26.15 -10.89
C VAL A 289 14.72 27.40 -10.61
N ALA A 290 14.10 27.99 -11.64
CA ALA A 290 13.23 29.16 -11.47
C ALA A 290 12.04 28.87 -10.53
N ALA A 291 11.40 27.68 -10.66
CA ALA A 291 10.30 27.28 -9.81
C ALA A 291 10.74 27.08 -8.33
N VAL A 292 11.90 26.46 -8.11
CA VAL A 292 12.47 26.27 -6.76
C VAL A 292 12.83 27.62 -6.13
N LEU A 293 13.45 28.55 -6.89
CA LEU A 293 13.78 29.88 -6.41
C LEU A 293 12.53 30.69 -6.08
N ALA A 294 11.48 30.61 -6.91
CA ALA A 294 10.18 31.25 -6.65
C ALA A 294 9.53 30.71 -5.38
N ALA A 295 9.48 29.39 -5.20
CA ALA A 295 8.97 28.76 -3.99
C ALA A 295 9.79 29.12 -2.74
N GLY A 296 11.11 29.28 -2.90
CA GLY A 296 12.02 29.67 -1.82
C GLY A 296 11.91 31.14 -1.40
N ALA A 297 11.38 32.01 -2.26
CA ALA A 297 11.11 33.43 -1.99
C ALA A 297 12.28 34.17 -1.28
N GLY A 298 13.52 33.96 -1.72
CA GLY A 298 14.73 34.56 -1.16
C GLY A 298 15.20 33.99 0.18
N ARG A 299 14.58 32.92 0.67
CA ARG A 299 14.85 32.33 1.99
C ARG A 299 15.79 31.11 1.96
N ILE A 300 16.20 30.64 0.79
CA ILE A 300 17.09 29.46 0.64
C ILE A 300 18.47 29.79 1.19
N ARG A 301 18.95 28.98 2.13
CA ARG A 301 20.27 29.09 2.76
C ARG A 301 21.13 27.85 2.60
N TRP A 302 20.50 26.71 2.40
CA TRP A 302 21.18 25.43 2.25
C TRP A 302 20.61 24.64 1.09
N VAL A 303 21.48 23.91 0.40
CA VAL A 303 21.11 22.93 -0.63
C VAL A 303 21.73 21.61 -0.22
N LEU A 304 20.88 20.63 0.04
CA LEU A 304 21.24 19.28 0.43
C LEU A 304 20.96 18.31 -0.71
N CYS A 305 21.86 17.36 -0.93
CA CYS A 305 21.60 16.26 -1.86
C CYS A 305 21.58 14.94 -1.08
N THR A 306 20.58 14.08 -1.39
CA THR A 306 20.56 12.73 -0.87
C THR A 306 21.69 11.91 -1.47
N HIS A 307 21.93 12.06 -2.76
CA HIS A 307 23.00 11.46 -3.52
C HIS A 307 23.27 12.27 -4.80
N THR A 308 24.24 11.87 -5.59
CA THR A 308 24.73 12.67 -6.71
C THR A 308 24.37 12.11 -8.09
N HIS A 309 23.24 11.43 -8.25
CA HIS A 309 22.74 11.11 -9.58
C HIS A 309 22.24 12.37 -10.32
N MET A 310 22.23 12.27 -11.65
CA MET A 310 22.00 13.40 -12.56
C MET A 310 20.59 14.01 -12.50
N ASP A 311 19.68 13.38 -11.82
CA ASP A 311 18.32 13.87 -11.59
C ASP A 311 18.11 14.47 -10.19
N HIS A 312 19.11 14.38 -9.28
CA HIS A 312 19.00 14.90 -7.91
C HIS A 312 19.85 16.12 -7.64
N SER A 313 21.09 16.18 -8.11
CA SER A 313 22.06 17.19 -7.67
C SER A 313 22.40 18.31 -8.66
N PRO A 314 22.29 18.19 -9.98
CA PRO A 314 22.86 19.14 -10.93
C PRO A 314 22.36 20.58 -10.81
N ALA A 315 21.11 20.81 -10.38
CA ALA A 315 20.59 22.17 -10.18
C ALA A 315 21.19 22.88 -8.95
N ALA A 316 21.96 22.19 -8.10
CA ALA A 316 22.57 22.76 -6.91
C ALA A 316 23.47 23.97 -7.21
N ALA A 317 24.29 23.89 -8.26
CA ALA A 317 25.20 24.98 -8.65
C ALA A 317 24.45 26.25 -9.04
N ALA A 318 23.35 26.13 -9.83
CA ALA A 318 22.53 27.26 -10.26
C ALA A 318 21.79 27.91 -9.07
N ILE A 319 21.23 27.10 -8.16
CA ILE A 319 20.56 27.60 -6.95
C ILE A 319 21.57 28.30 -6.04
N LYS A 320 22.76 27.73 -5.84
CA LYS A 320 23.85 28.37 -5.08
C LYS A 320 24.25 29.71 -5.70
N ALA A 321 24.44 29.76 -7.01
CA ALA A 321 24.79 31.01 -7.70
C ALA A 321 23.75 32.11 -7.50
N ALA A 322 22.46 31.75 -7.46
CA ALA A 322 21.36 32.69 -7.28
C ALA A 322 21.13 33.13 -5.83
N THR A 323 21.49 32.29 -4.83
CA THR A 323 21.09 32.51 -3.43
C THR A 323 22.26 32.67 -2.46
N GLY A 324 23.46 32.25 -2.84
CA GLY A 324 24.60 32.11 -1.93
C GLY A 324 24.47 30.92 -0.96
N ALA A 325 23.54 29.99 -1.19
CA ALA A 325 23.29 28.85 -0.32
C ALA A 325 24.53 27.94 -0.18
N VAL A 326 24.70 27.37 1.01
CA VAL A 326 25.77 26.40 1.32
C VAL A 326 25.37 25.01 0.80
N LEU A 327 26.25 24.37 0.03
CA LEU A 327 26.05 23.00 -0.45
C LEU A 327 26.44 22.00 0.63
N ILE A 328 25.52 21.06 0.93
CA ILE A 328 25.68 20.08 2.01
C ILE A 328 25.34 18.68 1.48
N GLY A 329 26.13 17.68 1.84
CA GLY A 329 25.91 16.30 1.42
C GLY A 329 27.19 15.48 1.46
N ARG A 330 27.30 14.51 0.58
CA ARG A 330 28.52 13.72 0.41
C ARG A 330 29.04 13.89 -1.03
N PRO A 331 30.36 13.87 -1.24
CA PRO A 331 30.93 14.02 -2.58
C PRO A 331 30.50 12.87 -3.51
N ALA A 332 30.47 13.15 -4.80
CA ALA A 332 30.20 12.16 -5.83
C ALA A 332 31.30 11.08 -5.84
N PRO A 333 30.94 9.79 -5.88
CA PRO A 333 31.91 8.73 -6.14
C PRO A 333 32.43 8.81 -7.59
N GLU A 334 33.56 8.16 -7.86
CA GLU A 334 34.23 8.21 -9.18
C GLU A 334 33.51 7.41 -10.29
N GLN A 335 32.34 6.87 -10.00
CA GLN A 335 31.58 6.01 -10.90
C GLN A 335 30.82 6.81 -11.99
N PRO A 336 30.55 6.21 -13.15
CA PRO A 336 29.71 6.83 -14.19
C PRO A 336 28.27 7.13 -13.69
N GLY A 337 27.67 8.19 -14.25
CA GLY A 337 26.29 8.58 -13.90
C GLY A 337 26.18 9.47 -12.68
N GLN A 338 27.30 9.84 -12.06
CA GLN A 338 27.36 10.74 -10.92
C GLN A 338 27.62 12.20 -11.35
N ASP A 339 26.98 13.14 -10.69
CA ASP A 339 27.24 14.56 -10.86
C ASP A 339 28.51 14.97 -10.08
N ARG A 340 29.64 14.98 -10.75
CA ARG A 340 30.92 15.41 -10.18
C ARG A 340 31.01 16.94 -10.00
N GLY A 341 30.04 17.68 -10.53
CA GLY A 341 29.92 19.13 -10.32
C GLY A 341 29.38 19.47 -8.93
N PHE A 342 28.73 18.53 -8.26
CA PHE A 342 28.29 18.74 -6.89
C PHE A 342 29.47 18.60 -5.92
N VAL A 343 29.96 19.73 -5.45
CA VAL A 343 31.06 19.79 -4.46
C VAL A 343 30.49 20.34 -3.15
N PRO A 344 30.20 19.48 -2.14
CA PRO A 344 29.65 19.95 -0.88
C PRO A 344 30.69 20.74 -0.08
N GLU A 345 30.28 21.88 0.49
CA GLU A 345 31.09 22.69 1.41
C GLU A 345 31.08 22.11 2.83
N ARG A 346 30.00 21.38 3.14
CA ARG A 346 29.86 20.62 4.38
C ARG A 346 29.49 19.18 4.08
N VAL A 347 30.36 18.26 4.44
CA VAL A 347 30.12 16.81 4.34
C VAL A 347 29.44 16.34 5.63
N LEU A 348 28.36 15.59 5.49
CA LEU A 348 27.62 15.02 6.62
C LEU A 348 27.96 13.54 6.82
N ALA A 349 28.11 13.18 8.10
CA ALA A 349 28.19 11.82 8.59
C ALA A 349 26.80 11.33 9.05
N HIS A 350 26.69 10.03 9.29
CA HIS A 350 25.51 9.45 9.94
C HIS A 350 25.29 10.06 11.32
N GLY A 351 24.08 10.52 11.60
CA GLY A 351 23.68 11.13 12.87
C GLY A 351 23.93 12.64 12.97
N ASP A 352 24.61 13.25 12.00
CA ASP A 352 24.83 14.71 12.00
C ASP A 352 23.50 15.46 11.91
N ARG A 353 23.42 16.58 12.64
CA ARG A 353 22.24 17.43 12.68
C ARG A 353 22.50 18.80 12.07
N LEU A 354 21.53 19.28 11.30
CA LEU A 354 21.44 20.63 10.77
C LEU A 354 20.23 21.32 11.41
N MET A 355 20.49 22.45 12.06
CA MET A 355 19.43 23.27 12.64
C MET A 355 18.87 24.22 11.58
N LEU A 356 17.56 24.20 11.38
CA LEU A 356 16.80 25.06 10.45
C LEU A 356 15.83 25.94 11.27
N GLY A 357 16.37 26.94 11.97
CA GLY A 357 15.59 27.67 12.97
C GLY A 357 15.19 26.75 14.14
N GLY A 358 13.88 26.57 14.38
CA GLY A 358 13.36 25.66 15.40
C GLY A 358 13.27 24.18 14.99
N LEU A 359 13.69 23.83 13.78
CA LEU A 359 13.61 22.49 13.23
C LEU A 359 14.98 21.80 13.23
N THR A 360 14.98 20.48 13.40
CA THR A 360 16.18 19.65 13.34
C THR A 360 16.10 18.65 12.20
N LEU A 361 17.03 18.74 11.25
CA LEU A 361 17.20 17.79 10.17
C LEU A 361 18.41 16.90 10.46
N ARG A 362 18.19 15.60 10.65
CA ARG A 362 19.23 14.61 10.96
C ARG A 362 19.58 13.79 9.72
N ALA A 363 20.89 13.70 9.42
CA ALA A 363 21.39 12.90 8.31
C ALA A 363 21.53 11.43 8.70
N LEU A 364 21.01 10.52 7.90
CA LEU A 364 21.19 9.08 8.04
C LEU A 364 21.95 8.55 6.82
N HIS A 365 23.16 8.03 7.02
CA HIS A 365 23.91 7.42 5.92
C HIS A 365 23.27 6.09 5.53
N THR A 366 22.73 6.00 4.32
CA THR A 366 21.94 4.88 3.79
C THR A 366 22.52 4.38 2.46
N PRO A 367 23.77 3.87 2.47
CA PRO A 367 24.37 3.35 1.24
C PRO A 367 23.61 2.15 0.69
N GLY A 368 23.73 1.93 -0.60
CA GLY A 368 23.14 0.78 -1.27
C GLY A 368 22.70 1.07 -2.70
N HIS A 369 21.83 2.06 -2.93
CA HIS A 369 21.54 2.58 -4.26
C HIS A 369 22.73 3.36 -4.82
N ALA A 370 23.28 4.23 -4.00
CA ALA A 370 24.53 4.93 -4.22
C ALA A 370 25.35 4.88 -2.92
N SER A 371 26.69 4.83 -3.04
CA SER A 371 27.60 4.71 -1.89
C SER A 371 27.60 5.98 -1.03
N ASN A 372 27.31 7.14 -1.61
CA ASN A 372 27.24 8.43 -0.95
C ASN A 372 25.85 8.81 -0.43
N HIS A 373 24.86 7.88 -0.50
CA HIS A 373 23.47 8.20 -0.21
C HIS A 373 23.23 8.58 1.26
N LEU A 374 22.47 9.68 1.46
CA LEU A 374 21.95 10.13 2.74
C LEU A 374 20.42 10.22 2.67
N CYS A 375 19.73 9.68 3.67
CA CYS A 375 18.38 10.10 3.99
C CYS A 375 18.42 11.25 5.01
N TYR A 376 17.40 12.11 5.01
CA TYR A 376 17.30 13.22 5.95
C TYR A 376 16.03 13.11 6.76
N LEU A 377 16.13 12.97 8.09
CA LEU A 377 14.99 12.89 9.00
C LEU A 377 14.69 14.27 9.59
N LEU A 378 13.54 14.84 9.27
CA LEU A 378 13.01 16.01 9.97
C LEU A 378 12.41 15.53 11.30
N GLU A 379 13.18 15.66 12.39
CA GLU A 379 12.85 15.07 13.71
C GLU A 379 11.54 15.62 14.28
N ASN A 380 11.20 16.88 13.99
CA ASN A 380 9.99 17.54 14.49
C ASN A 380 8.69 16.92 13.97
N THR A 381 8.66 16.49 12.70
CA THR A 381 7.48 15.90 12.06
C THR A 381 7.63 14.40 11.86
N ARG A 382 8.82 13.84 12.11
CA ARG A 382 9.19 12.45 11.84
C ARG A 382 9.02 12.08 10.34
N MET A 383 9.25 13.07 9.45
CA MET A 383 9.27 12.88 7.99
C MET A 383 10.69 12.54 7.54
N LEU A 384 10.87 11.43 6.84
CA LEU A 384 12.15 11.02 6.29
C LEU A 384 12.19 11.28 4.78
N PHE A 385 13.07 12.15 4.33
CA PHE A 385 13.39 12.34 2.91
C PHE A 385 14.33 11.21 2.49
N THR A 386 13.82 10.33 1.63
CA THR A 386 14.50 9.06 1.32
C THR A 386 15.30 9.08 0.03
N GLY A 387 15.23 10.16 -0.77
CA GLY A 387 15.81 10.12 -2.11
C GLY A 387 15.43 8.83 -2.83
N ASP A 388 16.41 8.13 -3.36
CA ASP A 388 16.24 6.85 -4.03
C ASP A 388 16.56 5.62 -3.16
N HIS A 389 16.55 5.78 -1.84
CA HIS A 389 16.65 4.62 -0.95
C HIS A 389 15.32 3.85 -0.83
N VAL A 390 14.20 4.58 -0.71
CA VAL A 390 12.85 4.02 -0.75
C VAL A 390 12.01 4.85 -1.71
N MET A 391 11.47 4.23 -2.76
CA MET A 391 10.68 4.85 -3.81
C MET A 391 9.21 4.41 -3.73
N GLN A 392 8.31 5.29 -4.14
CA GLN A 392 6.88 5.01 -4.18
C GLN A 392 6.52 4.14 -5.39
N GLY A 393 5.80 3.03 -5.13
CA GLY A 393 5.24 2.16 -6.19
C GLY A 393 6.25 1.29 -6.95
N SER A 394 7.55 1.38 -6.65
CA SER A 394 8.63 0.68 -7.33
C SER A 394 9.69 0.19 -6.34
N THR A 395 10.60 -0.66 -6.83
CA THR A 395 11.84 -0.99 -6.11
C THR A 395 13.01 -0.29 -6.78
N VAL A 396 13.84 0.36 -5.99
CA VAL A 396 15.02 1.07 -6.50
C VAL A 396 16.00 0.11 -7.19
N VAL A 397 16.68 0.57 -8.23
CA VAL A 397 17.75 -0.19 -8.91
C VAL A 397 19.01 -0.12 -8.06
N ILE A 398 19.60 -1.27 -7.77
CA ILE A 398 20.93 -1.36 -7.16
C ILE A 398 21.89 -1.75 -8.28
N ASN A 399 22.79 -0.82 -8.64
CA ASN A 399 23.63 -0.95 -9.82
C ASN A 399 25.13 -0.94 -9.46
N PRO A 400 25.80 -2.10 -9.36
CA PRO A 400 27.25 -2.13 -9.18
C PRO A 400 28.01 -1.41 -10.32
N PRO A 401 29.21 -0.85 -10.04
CA PRO A 401 30.00 -1.02 -8.82
C PRO A 401 29.67 -0.08 -7.68
N ASP A 402 28.91 1.01 -7.88
CA ASP A 402 28.55 1.95 -6.83
C ASP A 402 27.43 1.40 -5.93
N GLY A 403 26.40 0.81 -6.55
CA GLY A 403 25.31 0.15 -5.83
C GLY A 403 25.73 -1.16 -5.17
N ASP A 404 25.32 -1.38 -3.90
CA ASP A 404 25.63 -2.55 -3.11
C ASP A 404 24.38 -3.11 -2.42
N MET A 405 23.99 -4.36 -2.72
CA MET A 405 22.79 -4.99 -2.18
C MET A 405 22.90 -5.30 -0.68
N ARG A 406 24.08 -5.61 -0.19
CA ARG A 406 24.31 -5.88 1.24
C ARG A 406 24.15 -4.59 2.05
N ALA A 407 24.80 -3.50 1.60
CA ALA A 407 24.68 -2.20 2.20
C ALA A 407 23.22 -1.68 2.16
N TYR A 408 22.52 -1.91 1.04
CA TYR A 408 21.11 -1.55 0.89
C TYR A 408 20.20 -2.24 1.92
N LEU A 409 20.35 -3.54 2.11
CA LEU A 409 19.58 -4.30 3.10
C LEU A 409 19.89 -3.84 4.52
N ALA A 410 21.16 -3.63 4.85
CA ALA A 410 21.57 -3.12 6.17
C ALA A 410 21.01 -1.72 6.43
N SER A 411 20.98 -0.85 5.41
CA SER A 411 20.37 0.48 5.51
C SER A 411 18.86 0.42 5.74
N LEU A 412 18.14 -0.49 5.07
CA LEU A 412 16.70 -0.71 5.33
C LEU A 412 16.45 -1.24 6.75
N GLU A 413 17.28 -2.17 7.23
CA GLU A 413 17.19 -2.69 8.60
C GLU A 413 17.43 -1.59 9.65
N MET A 414 18.39 -0.71 9.40
CA MET A 414 18.67 0.45 10.26
C MET A 414 17.44 1.37 10.37
N LEU A 415 16.70 1.61 9.27
CA LEU A 415 15.49 2.43 9.31
C LEU A 415 14.39 1.84 10.19
N LEU A 416 14.36 0.53 10.46
CA LEU A 416 13.38 -0.09 11.36
C LEU A 416 13.54 0.36 12.83
N GLY A 417 14.72 0.87 13.19
CA GLY A 417 14.99 1.42 14.52
C GLY A 417 14.74 2.92 14.68
N GLU A 418 14.38 3.61 13.58
CA GLU A 418 14.17 5.05 13.57
C GLU A 418 12.70 5.43 13.82
N ASP A 419 12.45 6.53 14.53
CA ASP A 419 11.08 7.06 14.75
C ASP A 419 10.63 7.87 13.53
N ILE A 420 10.00 7.16 12.58
CA ILE A 420 9.54 7.71 11.29
C ILE A 420 8.04 7.53 11.17
N LEU A 421 7.31 8.59 10.81
CA LEU A 421 5.87 8.55 10.52
C LEU A 421 5.54 8.43 9.05
N ILE A 422 6.36 9.10 8.18
CA ILE A 422 6.10 9.16 6.76
C ILE A 422 7.41 9.28 5.98
N LEU A 423 7.45 8.69 4.78
CA LEU A 423 8.58 8.83 3.87
C LEU A 423 8.25 9.83 2.76
N ALA A 424 9.22 10.69 2.44
CA ALA A 424 9.20 11.64 1.35
C ALA A 424 10.24 11.20 0.30
N PRO A 425 9.82 10.44 -0.73
CA PRO A 425 10.74 9.84 -1.70
C PRO A 425 11.23 10.84 -2.74
N GLY A 426 12.34 10.51 -3.42
CA GLY A 426 12.86 11.27 -4.56
C GLY A 426 11.87 11.36 -5.73
N HIS A 427 10.92 10.42 -5.84
CA HIS A 427 9.92 10.38 -6.91
C HIS A 427 8.56 9.90 -6.39
N GLY A 428 7.48 10.48 -6.93
CA GLY A 428 6.11 10.09 -6.60
C GLY A 428 5.54 10.73 -5.33
N TYR A 429 4.57 10.06 -4.71
CA TYR A 429 3.84 10.54 -3.54
C TYR A 429 4.52 10.14 -2.22
N LEU A 430 4.11 10.78 -1.13
CA LEU A 430 4.50 10.36 0.22
C LEU A 430 4.06 8.93 0.51
N ILE A 431 4.88 8.21 1.28
CA ILE A 431 4.64 6.80 1.63
C ILE A 431 4.38 6.71 3.13
N GLY A 432 3.22 6.20 3.50
CA GLY A 432 2.90 5.88 4.89
C GLY A 432 3.46 4.52 5.32
N GLU A 433 3.30 4.22 6.61
CA GLU A 433 3.73 2.94 7.19
C GLU A 433 5.21 2.60 6.92
N PRO A 434 6.15 3.50 7.26
CA PRO A 434 7.57 3.39 6.89
C PRO A 434 8.20 2.03 7.19
N HIS A 435 7.97 1.53 8.40
CA HIS A 435 8.54 0.25 8.83
C HIS A 435 7.92 -0.96 8.10
N ARG A 436 6.64 -0.90 7.74
CA ARG A 436 6.00 -1.93 6.90
C ARG A 436 6.60 -1.93 5.50
N GLU A 437 6.82 -0.75 4.92
CA GLU A 437 7.44 -0.60 3.61
C GLU A 437 8.90 -1.10 3.62
N ALA A 438 9.70 -0.73 4.61
CA ALA A 438 11.06 -1.23 4.76
C ALA A 438 11.09 -2.77 4.86
N ARG A 439 10.23 -3.39 5.71
CA ARG A 439 10.12 -4.85 5.81
C ARG A 439 9.64 -5.48 4.50
N ARG A 440 8.74 -4.83 3.75
CA ARG A 440 8.28 -5.29 2.43
C ARG A 440 9.45 -5.36 1.44
N LEU A 441 10.25 -4.30 1.39
CA LEU A 441 11.44 -4.23 0.52
C LEU A 441 12.48 -5.29 0.90
N ILE A 442 12.79 -5.47 2.18
CA ILE A 442 13.70 -6.51 2.67
C ILE A 442 13.20 -7.89 2.21
N ARG A 443 11.94 -8.23 2.49
CA ARG A 443 11.37 -9.52 2.06
C ARG A 443 11.42 -9.71 0.55
N HIS A 444 11.10 -8.66 -0.22
CA HIS A 444 11.17 -8.70 -1.69
C HIS A 444 12.59 -9.02 -2.17
N ARG A 445 13.62 -8.38 -1.61
CA ARG A 445 15.03 -8.63 -1.99
C ARG A 445 15.47 -10.02 -1.61
N LEU A 446 15.15 -10.50 -0.41
CA LEU A 446 15.50 -11.86 0.04
C LEU A 446 14.75 -12.95 -0.75
N ALA A 447 13.49 -12.71 -1.12
CA ALA A 447 12.75 -13.62 -2.01
C ALA A 447 13.41 -13.70 -3.41
N ARG A 448 13.87 -12.57 -3.95
CA ARG A 448 14.63 -12.55 -5.22
C ARG A 448 15.97 -13.31 -5.10
N GLU A 449 16.68 -13.13 -3.99
CA GLU A 449 17.91 -13.88 -3.70
C GLU A 449 17.67 -15.39 -3.64
N THR A 450 16.55 -15.82 -3.03
CA THR A 450 16.13 -17.22 -3.03
C THR A 450 15.89 -17.74 -4.46
N LYS A 451 15.26 -16.95 -5.34
CA LYS A 451 15.11 -17.31 -6.77
C LYS A 451 16.47 -17.46 -7.46
N VAL A 452 17.46 -16.59 -7.15
CA VAL A 452 18.83 -16.70 -7.69
C VAL A 452 19.47 -18.02 -7.29
N LEU A 453 19.45 -18.36 -6.02
CA LEU A 453 20.03 -19.62 -5.52
C LEU A 453 19.33 -20.86 -6.11
N ASN A 454 18.01 -20.83 -6.23
CA ASN A 454 17.25 -21.90 -6.87
C ASN A 454 17.56 -22.03 -8.37
N ALA A 455 17.80 -20.93 -9.07
CA ALA A 455 18.21 -20.97 -10.48
C ALA A 455 19.61 -21.59 -10.61
N LEU A 456 20.56 -21.17 -9.78
CA LEU A 456 21.93 -21.70 -9.75
C LEU A 456 22.01 -23.18 -9.37
N SER A 457 21.05 -23.70 -8.60
CA SER A 457 20.99 -25.14 -8.28
C SER A 457 20.51 -26.01 -9.45
N ARG A 458 19.85 -25.40 -10.44
CA ARG A 458 19.25 -26.11 -11.59
C ARG A 458 20.06 -25.93 -12.89
N LEU A 459 20.76 -24.82 -13.03
CA LEU A 459 21.50 -24.46 -14.23
C LEU A 459 23.00 -24.74 -14.05
N ALA A 460 23.64 -25.32 -15.05
CA ALA A 460 25.07 -25.59 -15.02
C ALA A 460 25.86 -24.34 -15.41
N ALA A 461 26.38 -23.60 -14.42
CA ALA A 461 27.18 -22.40 -14.57
C ALA A 461 26.56 -21.38 -15.57
N PRO A 462 25.36 -20.86 -15.32
CA PRO A 462 24.68 -19.91 -16.21
C PRO A 462 25.40 -18.57 -16.30
N THR A 463 25.19 -17.87 -17.41
CA THR A 463 25.56 -16.46 -17.58
C THR A 463 24.56 -15.54 -16.87
N LEU A 464 24.89 -14.24 -16.75
CA LEU A 464 23.98 -13.25 -16.20
C LEU A 464 22.65 -13.19 -16.98
N GLU A 465 22.70 -13.25 -18.30
CA GLU A 465 21.53 -13.18 -19.18
C GLU A 465 20.59 -14.39 -18.98
N GLU A 466 21.16 -15.61 -18.92
CA GLU A 466 20.41 -16.83 -18.62
C GLU A 466 19.74 -16.79 -17.25
N LEU A 467 20.42 -16.21 -16.24
CA LEU A 467 19.86 -16.01 -14.91
C LEU A 467 18.75 -14.98 -14.89
N VAL A 468 18.86 -13.85 -15.61
CA VAL A 468 17.81 -12.83 -15.67
C VAL A 468 16.51 -13.44 -16.16
N ALA A 469 16.53 -14.21 -17.25
CA ALA A 469 15.33 -14.83 -17.80
C ALA A 469 14.64 -15.78 -16.81
N THR A 470 15.41 -16.47 -15.96
CA THR A 470 14.89 -17.42 -14.98
C THR A 470 14.45 -16.75 -13.67
N VAL A 471 15.25 -15.81 -13.16
CA VAL A 471 15.04 -15.17 -11.85
C VAL A 471 13.97 -14.08 -11.92
N TYR A 472 13.82 -13.43 -13.07
CA TYR A 472 12.86 -12.36 -13.33
C TYR A 472 11.76 -12.79 -14.31
N ASP A 473 11.30 -14.04 -14.23
CA ASP A 473 10.20 -14.63 -14.99
C ASP A 473 8.85 -13.90 -14.79
N ASP A 474 8.73 -13.17 -13.67
CA ASP A 474 7.61 -12.32 -13.29
C ASP A 474 7.73 -10.86 -13.75
N VAL A 475 8.79 -10.53 -14.51
CA VAL A 475 9.08 -9.18 -15.02
C VAL A 475 9.02 -9.15 -16.54
N PRO A 476 8.34 -8.17 -17.17
CA PRO A 476 8.29 -8.08 -18.62
C PRO A 476 9.68 -8.02 -19.26
N PRO A 477 9.95 -8.76 -20.38
CA PRO A 477 11.27 -8.84 -21.01
C PRO A 477 11.92 -7.50 -21.34
N ARG A 478 11.13 -6.47 -21.67
CA ARG A 478 11.61 -5.10 -21.91
C ARG A 478 12.34 -4.48 -20.72
N LEU A 479 12.13 -5.00 -19.52
CA LEU A 479 12.75 -4.54 -18.28
C LEU A 479 13.93 -5.41 -17.83
N HIS A 480 14.25 -6.50 -18.55
CA HIS A 480 15.32 -7.42 -18.19
C HIS A 480 16.70 -6.75 -18.14
N ALA A 481 16.98 -5.78 -19.01
CA ALA A 481 18.22 -5.01 -18.97
C ALA A 481 18.38 -4.20 -17.65
N VAL A 482 17.29 -3.69 -17.11
CA VAL A 482 17.27 -3.01 -15.80
C VAL A 482 17.37 -4.03 -14.65
N ALA A 483 16.65 -5.15 -14.78
CA ALA A 483 16.68 -6.24 -13.80
C ALA A 483 18.08 -6.87 -13.67
N ALA A 484 18.83 -6.96 -14.77
CA ALA A 484 20.21 -7.46 -14.79
C ALA A 484 21.13 -6.69 -13.82
N ARG A 485 20.96 -5.38 -13.68
CA ARG A 485 21.73 -4.55 -12.75
C ARG A 485 21.51 -4.99 -11.30
N SER A 486 20.23 -5.13 -10.89
CA SER A 486 19.89 -5.62 -9.55
C SER A 486 20.29 -7.09 -9.35
N LEU A 487 20.23 -7.93 -10.39
CA LEU A 487 20.73 -9.30 -10.33
C LEU A 487 22.24 -9.34 -10.07
N SER A 488 23.01 -8.50 -10.76
CA SER A 488 24.47 -8.37 -10.52
C SER A 488 24.75 -7.98 -9.06
N ALA A 489 23.94 -7.09 -8.47
CA ALA A 489 24.08 -6.71 -7.06
C ALA A 489 23.77 -7.88 -6.10
N HIS A 490 22.77 -8.73 -6.41
CA HIS A 490 22.50 -9.94 -5.64
C HIS A 490 23.64 -10.96 -5.75
N LEU A 491 24.15 -11.16 -6.97
CA LEU A 491 25.29 -12.06 -7.20
C LEU A 491 26.56 -11.59 -6.49
N GLY A 492 26.85 -10.26 -6.52
CA GLY A 492 27.95 -9.67 -5.78
C GLY A 492 27.84 -9.87 -4.27
N LYS A 493 26.63 -9.68 -3.69
CA LYS A 493 26.38 -9.98 -2.28
C LYS A 493 26.61 -11.45 -1.96
N LEU A 494 26.04 -12.37 -2.76
CA LEU A 494 26.20 -13.81 -2.57
C LEU A 494 27.65 -14.28 -2.73
N ALA A 495 28.41 -13.66 -3.63
CA ALA A 495 29.83 -13.93 -3.79
C ALA A 495 30.65 -13.47 -2.58
N ALA A 496 30.39 -12.27 -2.06
CA ALA A 496 31.01 -11.75 -0.85
C ALA A 496 30.67 -12.61 0.40
N GLU A 497 29.52 -13.30 0.41
CA GLU A 497 29.13 -14.25 1.45
C GLU A 497 29.71 -15.66 1.23
N GLY A 498 30.48 -15.88 0.16
CA GLY A 498 31.06 -17.19 -0.18
C GLY A 498 30.04 -18.24 -0.64
N ARG A 499 28.82 -17.82 -1.03
CA ARG A 499 27.73 -18.72 -1.47
C ARG A 499 27.70 -18.95 -2.96
N VAL A 500 28.22 -18.01 -3.74
CA VAL A 500 28.31 -18.04 -5.21
C VAL A 500 29.74 -17.72 -5.61
N ARG A 501 30.22 -18.36 -6.67
CA ARG A 501 31.46 -17.98 -7.36
C ARG A 501 31.14 -17.47 -8.76
N ASP A 502 31.86 -16.44 -9.16
CA ASP A 502 31.95 -15.97 -10.54
C ASP A 502 33.21 -16.55 -11.17
N ALA A 503 33.07 -17.22 -12.29
CA ALA A 503 34.18 -17.75 -13.10
C ALA A 503 33.98 -17.23 -14.53
N GLU A 504 34.62 -16.10 -14.83
CA GLU A 504 34.58 -15.47 -16.15
C GLU A 504 33.16 -15.17 -16.68
N GLY A 505 32.30 -14.61 -15.81
CA GLY A 505 30.92 -14.26 -16.14
C GLY A 505 29.93 -15.43 -16.10
N ARG A 506 30.38 -16.58 -15.58
CA ARG A 506 29.54 -17.75 -15.28
C ARG A 506 29.42 -17.95 -13.77
N TYR A 507 28.23 -18.17 -13.30
CA TYR A 507 27.92 -18.21 -11.87
C TYR A 507 27.62 -19.64 -11.40
N ALA A 508 28.15 -20.03 -10.25
CA ALA A 508 27.89 -21.35 -9.68
C ALA A 508 27.78 -21.26 -8.15
N LEU A 509 26.99 -22.15 -7.56
CA LEU A 509 26.97 -22.30 -6.11
C LEU A 509 28.32 -22.80 -5.59
N VAL A 510 28.78 -22.23 -4.49
CA VAL A 510 29.89 -22.80 -3.74
C VAL A 510 29.37 -24.01 -2.98
N GLN A 511 29.90 -25.20 -3.29
CA GLN A 511 29.59 -26.40 -2.52
C GLN A 511 30.15 -26.21 -1.11
N SER A 512 29.27 -26.25 -0.09
CA SER A 512 29.77 -26.41 1.27
C SER A 512 30.50 -27.76 1.33
N SER A 513 31.83 -27.74 1.51
CA SER A 513 32.54 -28.93 1.91
C SER A 513 31.89 -29.39 3.22
N ALA A 514 31.11 -30.46 3.17
CA ALA A 514 30.68 -31.18 4.34
C ALA A 514 31.97 -31.66 5.01
N THR A 515 32.45 -30.89 5.99
CA THR A 515 33.39 -31.42 6.97
C THR A 515 32.64 -32.46 7.75
N GLY A 516 33.00 -33.73 7.52
CA GLY A 516 32.52 -34.89 8.21
C GLY A 516 32.78 -34.88 9.73
#